data_f3fe755b40960b745f8e4f953067765e
#
_entry.id   f3fe755b40960b745f8e4f953067765e
#
_cell.length_a   1.000
_cell.length_b   1.000
_cell.length_c   1.000
_cell.angle_alpha   90.00
_cell.angle_beta   90.00
_cell.angle_gamma   90.00
#
_symmetry.space_group_name_H-M   'P 1'
#
loop_
_entity.id
_entity.type
_entity.pdbx_description
1 polymer ?
#
loop_
_entity_poly.entity_id
_entity_poly.type
_entity_poly.pdbx_seq_one_letter_code
_entity_poly.pdbx_strand_id
1 'polypeptide(L)'
;MSLDFDIRSAIMVGALLNTLIAIMLLIVRKTLPANFQNSLSWWWFGLLLQPAGFVLIALRGHVPNFVSVVLANMMIAAALACFAIAMRMFTGVRQRRVYALILVLLAGFFAIFYSNDLLSRIISLSLLHTLLLAFCARAIYRQELKITRVSHVLAGLFVIGALSMASRAGYHMVSHDPIVDIFSMRWPTILSYGMGGLLPIVGTIGFLLMCTERSQKDLERMASEDPLTGAYNRRALAEFGMREMARARRHGIPLSVILIDIDYFKKINDELGHAAGDLALIETVRRLQKNLRSEDYLGRMGGEEFLVLLPDTDIQQAQVLAQRIREEFASHPMLLLEQHRSITLSGGITLLSASDHIFDDMLRRADDAMYTAKVLGRNRMQLDKTIATM
;
A
#
# COMPACT_ATOMS: atom_id res chain seq x y z
N MET A 1 -13.39 -47.25 17.74
CA MET A 1 -13.51 -45.97 18.48
C MET A 1 -13.96 -44.95 17.45
N SER A 2 -15.32 -44.78 17.32
CA SER A 2 -15.89 -43.74 16.46
C SER A 2 -15.50 -42.41 17.10
N LEU A 3 -14.68 -41.60 16.38
CA LEU A 3 -14.47 -40.20 16.73
C LEU A 3 -15.81 -39.49 16.45
N ASP A 4 -16.70 -39.47 17.44
CA ASP A 4 -17.88 -38.62 17.36
C ASP A 4 -17.40 -37.15 17.29
N PHE A 5 -17.41 -36.62 16.10
CA PHE A 5 -17.02 -35.21 15.85
C PHE A 5 -18.10 -34.31 16.45
N ASP A 6 -17.81 -33.74 17.62
CA ASP A 6 -18.69 -32.78 18.27
C ASP A 6 -18.32 -31.36 17.85
N ILE A 7 -19.30 -30.58 17.37
CA ILE A 7 -19.14 -29.19 16.98
C ILE A 7 -18.57 -28.33 18.11
N ARG A 8 -18.92 -28.62 19.39
CA ARG A 8 -18.37 -27.89 20.55
C ARG A 8 -16.86 -28.07 20.64
N SER A 9 -16.38 -29.31 20.48
CA SER A 9 -14.95 -29.62 20.48
C SER A 9 -14.23 -28.91 19.33
N ALA A 10 -14.81 -28.89 18.13
CA ALA A 10 -14.26 -28.15 16.99
C ALA A 10 -14.17 -26.63 17.26
N ILE A 11 -15.19 -26.05 17.87
CA ILE A 11 -15.20 -24.63 18.28
C ILE A 11 -14.09 -24.34 19.29
N MET A 12 -13.90 -25.21 20.28
CA MET A 12 -12.86 -25.05 21.31
C MET A 12 -11.46 -25.17 20.74
N VAL A 13 -11.21 -26.11 19.81
CA VAL A 13 -9.94 -26.22 19.08
C VAL A 13 -9.70 -24.98 18.25
N GLY A 14 -10.69 -24.51 17.50
CA GLY A 14 -10.60 -23.28 16.71
C GLY A 14 -10.30 -22.05 17.59
N ALA A 15 -10.93 -21.96 18.77
CA ALA A 15 -10.69 -20.89 19.72
C ALA A 15 -9.25 -20.91 20.27
N LEU A 16 -8.73 -22.11 20.59
CA LEU A 16 -7.35 -22.28 21.03
C LEU A 16 -6.36 -21.84 19.96
N LEU A 17 -6.53 -22.30 18.72
CA LEU A 17 -5.65 -21.93 17.61
C LEU A 17 -5.67 -20.40 17.35
N ASN A 18 -6.83 -19.76 17.38
CA ASN A 18 -6.94 -18.30 17.22
C ASN A 18 -6.28 -17.56 18.39
N THR A 19 -6.36 -18.07 19.61
CA THR A 19 -5.67 -17.48 20.77
C THR A 19 -4.14 -17.59 20.62
N LEU A 20 -3.63 -18.72 20.15
CA LEU A 20 -2.20 -18.91 19.89
C LEU A 20 -1.71 -17.91 18.81
N ILE A 21 -2.50 -17.72 17.76
CA ILE A 21 -2.18 -16.71 16.71
C ILE A 21 -2.22 -15.29 17.29
N ALA A 22 -3.15 -14.98 18.18
CA ALA A 22 -3.17 -13.68 18.84
C ALA A 22 -1.91 -13.43 19.67
N ILE A 23 -1.43 -14.44 20.40
CA ILE A 23 -0.15 -14.36 21.15
C ILE A 23 1.01 -14.16 20.20
N MET A 24 1.09 -14.93 19.11
CA MET A 24 2.13 -14.79 18.08
C MET A 24 2.11 -13.38 17.46
N LEU A 25 0.94 -12.87 17.12
CA LEU A 25 0.81 -11.53 16.56
C LEU A 25 1.29 -10.44 17.53
N LEU A 26 1.08 -10.62 18.85
CA LEU A 26 1.56 -9.67 19.86
C LEU A 26 3.11 -9.54 19.84
N ILE A 27 3.80 -10.63 19.55
CA ILE A 27 5.26 -10.65 19.41
C ILE A 27 5.67 -10.01 18.09
N VAL A 28 5.10 -10.48 16.97
CA VAL A 28 5.46 -10.06 15.61
C VAL A 28 5.15 -8.57 15.36
N ARG A 29 4.06 -8.03 15.95
CA ARG A 29 3.71 -6.62 15.73
C ARG A 29 4.80 -5.64 16.13
N LYS A 30 5.67 -5.99 17.10
CA LYS A 30 6.78 -5.15 17.56
C LYS A 30 7.92 -5.06 16.53
N THR A 31 8.04 -6.03 15.62
CA THR A 31 9.06 -6.05 14.57
C THR A 31 8.63 -5.27 13.32
N LEU A 32 7.34 -4.94 13.21
CA LEU A 32 6.78 -4.20 12.08
C LEU A 32 6.86 -2.68 12.31
N PRO A 33 6.94 -1.87 11.24
CA PRO A 33 7.00 -0.42 11.32
C PRO A 33 5.86 0.20 12.13
N ALA A 34 6.13 1.33 12.79
CA ALA A 34 5.21 2.01 13.71
C ALA A 34 3.88 2.42 13.05
N ASN A 35 3.89 2.73 11.76
CA ASN A 35 2.70 3.10 10.97
C ASN A 35 1.64 1.99 10.90
N PHE A 36 2.02 0.70 11.09
CA PHE A 36 1.08 -0.43 11.10
C PHE A 36 0.60 -0.82 12.50
N GLN A 37 1.24 -0.36 13.56
CA GLN A 37 0.97 -0.82 14.93
C GLN A 37 -0.48 -0.58 15.37
N ASN A 38 -1.08 0.53 14.99
CA ASN A 38 -2.46 0.84 15.33
C ASN A 38 -3.46 -0.12 14.63
N SER A 39 -3.26 -0.40 13.35
CA SER A 39 -4.10 -1.34 12.61
C SER A 39 -3.93 -2.77 13.10
N LEU A 40 -2.69 -3.18 13.40
CA LEU A 40 -2.39 -4.48 14.00
C LEU A 40 -2.99 -4.62 15.42
N SER A 41 -3.05 -3.55 16.19
CA SER A 41 -3.70 -3.57 17.51
C SER A 41 -5.19 -3.87 17.41
N TRP A 42 -5.91 -3.20 16.47
CA TRP A 42 -7.31 -3.49 16.24
C TRP A 42 -7.54 -4.92 15.74
N TRP A 43 -6.66 -5.41 14.86
CA TRP A 43 -6.71 -6.80 14.41
C TRP A 43 -6.52 -7.78 15.59
N TRP A 44 -5.56 -7.51 16.44
CA TRP A 44 -5.27 -8.29 17.64
C TRP A 44 -6.45 -8.33 18.62
N PHE A 45 -7.13 -7.19 18.87
CA PHE A 45 -8.36 -7.19 19.68
C PHE A 45 -9.44 -8.08 19.06
N GLY A 46 -9.59 -8.08 17.74
CA GLY A 46 -10.51 -9.00 17.06
C GLY A 46 -10.16 -10.46 17.29
N LEU A 47 -8.87 -10.81 17.25
CA LEU A 47 -8.36 -12.17 17.49
C LEU A 47 -8.56 -12.63 18.94
N LEU A 48 -8.71 -11.75 19.91
CA LEU A 48 -9.05 -12.09 21.30
C LEU A 48 -10.57 -12.21 21.51
N LEU A 49 -11.33 -11.28 20.97
CA LEU A 49 -12.78 -11.22 21.16
C LEU A 49 -13.51 -12.39 20.50
N GLN A 50 -13.09 -12.79 19.31
CA GLN A 50 -13.77 -13.83 18.56
C GLN A 50 -13.69 -15.20 19.22
N PRO A 51 -12.49 -15.73 19.60
CA PRO A 51 -12.42 -17.01 20.32
C PRO A 51 -13.11 -16.96 21.68
N ALA A 52 -13.03 -15.85 22.41
CA ALA A 52 -13.74 -15.68 23.66
C ALA A 52 -15.27 -15.81 23.47
N GLY A 53 -15.82 -15.16 22.42
CA GLY A 53 -17.23 -15.30 22.05
C GLY A 53 -17.61 -16.76 21.70
N PHE A 54 -16.76 -17.46 20.95
CA PHE A 54 -17.00 -18.85 20.58
C PHE A 54 -16.91 -19.79 21.79
N VAL A 55 -15.98 -19.55 22.71
CA VAL A 55 -15.91 -20.31 23.99
C VAL A 55 -17.22 -20.14 24.80
N LEU A 56 -17.73 -18.91 24.90
CA LEU A 56 -19.00 -18.64 25.58
C LEU A 56 -20.19 -19.35 24.92
N ILE A 57 -20.19 -19.43 23.55
CA ILE A 57 -21.21 -20.25 22.86
C ILE A 57 -21.06 -21.74 23.19
N ALA A 58 -19.85 -22.29 23.20
CA ALA A 58 -19.60 -23.70 23.47
C ALA A 58 -19.98 -24.09 24.91
N LEU A 59 -19.85 -23.14 25.85
CA LEU A 59 -20.27 -23.31 27.27
C LEU A 59 -21.78 -23.15 27.49
N ARG A 60 -22.59 -23.02 26.43
CA ARG A 60 -24.04 -22.91 26.55
C ARG A 60 -24.62 -24.13 27.28
N GLY A 61 -25.46 -23.87 28.29
CA GLY A 61 -26.00 -24.86 29.20
C GLY A 61 -25.19 -24.98 30.51
N HIS A 62 -23.95 -24.46 30.55
CA HIS A 62 -23.11 -24.42 31.77
C HIS A 62 -22.97 -23.01 32.36
N VAL A 63 -23.31 -21.97 31.57
CA VAL A 63 -23.28 -20.56 31.98
C VAL A 63 -24.66 -19.93 31.74
N PRO A 64 -24.97 -18.78 32.39
CA PRO A 64 -26.23 -18.09 32.17
C PRO A 64 -26.49 -17.78 30.70
N ASN A 65 -27.75 -17.85 30.27
CA ASN A 65 -28.13 -17.57 28.87
C ASN A 65 -27.72 -16.18 28.41
N PHE A 66 -27.75 -15.17 29.28
CA PHE A 66 -27.27 -13.83 28.93
C PHE A 66 -25.80 -13.87 28.49
N VAL A 67 -24.95 -14.63 29.13
CA VAL A 67 -23.51 -14.74 28.84
C VAL A 67 -23.29 -15.48 27.50
N SER A 68 -23.89 -16.68 27.36
CA SER A 68 -23.68 -17.56 26.20
C SER A 68 -24.46 -17.14 24.96
N VAL A 69 -25.44 -16.26 25.07
CA VAL A 69 -26.26 -15.77 23.94
C VAL A 69 -25.96 -14.30 23.62
N VAL A 70 -26.12 -13.40 24.60
CA VAL A 70 -26.01 -11.97 24.33
C VAL A 70 -24.53 -11.57 24.26
N LEU A 71 -23.78 -11.77 25.33
CA LEU A 71 -22.39 -11.35 25.40
C LEU A 71 -21.53 -12.04 24.33
N ALA A 72 -21.72 -13.33 24.11
CA ALA A 72 -21.00 -14.10 23.11
C ALA A 72 -21.19 -13.54 21.68
N ASN A 73 -22.42 -13.27 21.27
CA ASN A 73 -22.69 -12.71 19.93
C ASN A 73 -22.21 -11.26 19.78
N MET A 74 -22.29 -10.45 20.85
CA MET A 74 -21.70 -9.11 20.85
C MET A 74 -20.17 -9.17 20.70
N MET A 75 -19.49 -10.10 21.36
CA MET A 75 -18.04 -10.27 21.23
C MET A 75 -17.63 -10.68 19.82
N ILE A 76 -18.37 -11.60 19.19
CA ILE A 76 -18.12 -12.00 17.80
C ILE A 76 -18.34 -10.82 16.84
N ALA A 77 -19.43 -10.07 16.99
CA ALA A 77 -19.70 -8.90 16.19
C ALA A 77 -18.62 -7.81 16.39
N ALA A 78 -18.19 -7.60 17.65
CA ALA A 78 -17.10 -6.69 17.98
C ALA A 78 -15.76 -7.11 17.35
N ALA A 79 -15.46 -8.41 17.32
CA ALA A 79 -14.28 -8.93 16.66
C ALA A 79 -14.28 -8.63 15.15
N LEU A 80 -15.38 -8.89 14.45
CA LEU A 80 -15.53 -8.58 13.03
C LEU A 80 -15.44 -7.05 12.77
N ALA A 81 -16.02 -6.25 13.67
CA ALA A 81 -15.89 -4.80 13.62
C ALA A 81 -14.43 -4.34 13.80
N CYS A 82 -13.67 -4.97 14.69
CA CYS A 82 -12.24 -4.73 14.88
C CYS A 82 -11.43 -5.06 13.61
N PHE A 83 -11.71 -6.18 12.94
CA PHE A 83 -11.08 -6.53 11.67
C PHE A 83 -11.40 -5.49 10.58
N ALA A 84 -12.64 -5.04 10.48
CA ALA A 84 -13.03 -3.99 9.53
C ALA A 84 -12.33 -2.66 9.82
N ILE A 85 -12.22 -2.27 11.10
CA ILE A 85 -11.48 -1.08 11.53
C ILE A 85 -10.00 -1.21 11.17
N ALA A 86 -9.37 -2.35 11.48
CA ALA A 86 -7.97 -2.61 11.17
C ALA A 86 -7.68 -2.46 9.67
N MET A 87 -8.52 -3.07 8.82
CA MET A 87 -8.41 -2.96 7.36
C MET A 87 -8.53 -1.52 6.88
N ARG A 88 -9.52 -0.76 7.37
CA ARG A 88 -9.70 0.65 6.99
C ARG A 88 -8.56 1.53 7.46
N MET A 89 -7.97 1.25 8.62
CA MET A 89 -6.77 1.97 9.09
C MET A 89 -5.55 1.68 8.20
N PHE A 90 -5.34 0.41 7.88
CA PHE A 90 -4.26 0.00 6.99
C PHE A 90 -4.38 0.64 5.61
N THR A 91 -5.61 0.76 5.09
CA THR A 91 -5.90 1.32 3.77
C THR A 91 -5.99 2.85 3.74
N GLY A 92 -5.87 3.53 4.87
CA GLY A 92 -5.98 4.99 4.96
C GLY A 92 -7.40 5.54 4.78
N VAL A 93 -8.43 4.68 4.70
CA VAL A 93 -9.82 5.10 4.54
C VAL A 93 -10.35 5.69 5.85
N ARG A 94 -10.94 6.90 5.77
CA ARG A 94 -11.51 7.59 6.94
C ARG A 94 -12.49 6.70 7.70
N GLN A 95 -12.27 6.57 9.01
CA GLN A 95 -13.04 5.70 9.87
C GLN A 95 -14.22 6.43 10.49
N ARG A 96 -15.39 5.78 10.46
CA ARG A 96 -16.56 6.15 11.24
C ARG A 96 -16.82 5.03 12.25
N ARG A 97 -16.07 5.03 13.37
CA ARG A 97 -16.16 4.02 14.43
C ARG A 97 -17.57 3.84 14.98
N VAL A 98 -18.39 4.88 14.87
CA VAL A 98 -19.80 4.86 15.27
C VAL A 98 -20.58 3.75 14.56
N TYR A 99 -20.34 3.49 13.27
CA TYR A 99 -21.05 2.39 12.57
C TYR A 99 -20.66 1.02 13.10
N ALA A 100 -19.40 0.82 13.47
CA ALA A 100 -18.96 -0.42 14.08
C ALA A 100 -19.67 -0.65 15.44
N LEU A 101 -19.75 0.39 16.27
CA LEU A 101 -20.46 0.34 17.54
C LEU A 101 -21.96 0.04 17.36
N ILE A 102 -22.62 0.68 16.41
CA ILE A 102 -24.04 0.43 16.09
C ILE A 102 -24.25 -1.05 15.75
N LEU A 103 -23.39 -1.65 14.91
CA LEU A 103 -23.53 -3.06 14.51
C LEU A 103 -23.30 -4.01 15.68
N VAL A 104 -22.40 -3.69 16.62
CA VAL A 104 -22.21 -4.47 17.85
C VAL A 104 -23.45 -4.37 18.76
N LEU A 105 -24.01 -3.17 18.92
CA LEU A 105 -25.23 -2.99 19.71
C LEU A 105 -26.43 -3.68 19.08
N LEU A 106 -26.53 -3.70 17.73
CA LEU A 106 -27.56 -4.47 17.02
C LEU A 106 -27.42 -5.97 17.23
N ALA A 107 -26.20 -6.49 17.35
CA ALA A 107 -26.00 -7.91 17.71
C ALA A 107 -26.56 -8.24 19.09
N GLY A 108 -26.30 -7.36 20.06
CA GLY A 108 -26.89 -7.48 21.41
C GLY A 108 -28.40 -7.37 21.39
N PHE A 109 -28.94 -6.40 20.66
CA PHE A 109 -30.38 -6.21 20.51
C PHE A 109 -31.08 -7.46 19.91
N PHE A 110 -30.59 -7.97 18.79
CA PHE A 110 -31.17 -9.19 18.20
C PHE A 110 -31.01 -10.41 19.10
N ALA A 111 -29.93 -10.53 19.84
CA ALA A 111 -29.72 -11.63 20.78
C ALA A 111 -30.70 -11.57 21.94
N ILE A 112 -31.08 -10.39 22.45
CA ILE A 112 -32.07 -10.18 23.51
C ILE A 112 -33.48 -10.33 22.95
N PHE A 113 -33.80 -9.61 21.87
CA PHE A 113 -35.16 -9.54 21.31
C PHE A 113 -35.67 -10.92 20.87
N TYR A 114 -34.77 -11.70 20.23
CA TYR A 114 -35.09 -13.09 19.85
C TYR A 114 -34.55 -14.15 20.85
N SER A 115 -34.49 -13.81 22.14
CA SER A 115 -33.95 -14.75 23.16
C SER A 115 -34.71 -16.08 23.20
N ASN A 116 -36.02 -16.05 23.00
CA ASN A 116 -36.92 -17.22 23.00
C ASN A 116 -37.19 -17.77 21.59
N ASP A 117 -36.76 -17.10 20.54
CA ASP A 117 -36.90 -17.55 19.15
C ASP A 117 -35.52 -17.81 18.53
N LEU A 118 -35.13 -19.07 18.56
CA LEU A 118 -33.81 -19.51 18.07
C LEU A 118 -33.66 -19.28 16.56
N LEU A 119 -34.72 -19.48 15.77
CA LEU A 119 -34.71 -19.33 14.31
C LEU A 119 -34.48 -17.88 13.91
N SER A 120 -35.30 -16.96 14.39
CA SER A 120 -35.17 -15.51 14.05
C SER A 120 -33.83 -14.96 14.57
N ARG A 121 -33.30 -15.44 15.69
CA ARG A 121 -31.98 -15.05 16.18
C ARG A 121 -30.87 -15.52 15.27
N ILE A 122 -30.88 -16.76 14.79
CA ILE A 122 -29.86 -17.28 13.85
C ILE A 122 -29.89 -16.49 12.56
N ILE A 123 -31.06 -16.21 12.00
CA ILE A 123 -31.21 -15.47 10.74
C ILE A 123 -30.67 -14.04 10.89
N SER A 124 -31.13 -13.29 11.90
CA SER A 124 -30.75 -11.88 12.08
C SER A 124 -29.25 -11.72 12.38
N LEU A 125 -28.66 -12.56 13.21
CA LEU A 125 -27.25 -12.52 13.50
C LEU A 125 -26.39 -12.95 12.28
N SER A 126 -26.84 -13.94 11.52
CA SER A 126 -26.12 -14.36 10.30
C SER A 126 -26.12 -13.24 9.25
N LEU A 127 -27.24 -12.53 9.04
CA LEU A 127 -27.30 -11.38 8.15
C LEU A 127 -26.41 -10.22 8.63
N LEU A 128 -26.38 -9.96 9.94
CA LEU A 128 -25.51 -8.95 10.52
C LEU A 128 -24.01 -9.28 10.30
N HIS A 129 -23.63 -10.53 10.53
CA HIS A 129 -22.25 -10.99 10.29
C HIS A 129 -21.90 -10.94 8.78
N THR A 130 -22.83 -11.26 7.88
CA THR A 130 -22.68 -11.08 6.44
C THR A 130 -22.31 -9.64 6.09
N LEU A 131 -23.02 -8.66 6.65
CA LEU A 131 -22.73 -7.23 6.44
C LEU A 131 -21.35 -6.84 6.95
N LEU A 132 -20.97 -7.28 8.16
CA LEU A 132 -19.66 -7.00 8.75
C LEU A 132 -18.51 -7.56 7.90
N LEU A 133 -18.64 -8.79 7.40
CA LEU A 133 -17.66 -9.42 6.53
C LEU A 133 -17.59 -8.73 5.16
N ALA A 134 -18.73 -8.32 4.60
CA ALA A 134 -18.78 -7.54 3.38
C ALA A 134 -18.09 -6.18 3.54
N PHE A 135 -18.22 -5.53 4.72
CA PHE A 135 -17.48 -4.30 5.02
C PHE A 135 -15.96 -4.53 5.07
N CYS A 136 -15.50 -5.68 5.60
CA CYS A 136 -14.08 -6.02 5.57
C CYS A 136 -13.57 -6.16 4.12
N ALA A 137 -14.27 -6.92 3.26
CA ALA A 137 -13.93 -7.08 1.86
C ALA A 137 -13.90 -5.73 1.11
N ARG A 138 -14.96 -4.90 1.31
CA ARG A 138 -15.06 -3.57 0.69
C ARG A 138 -13.93 -2.63 1.11
N ALA A 139 -13.44 -2.74 2.36
CA ALA A 139 -12.33 -1.92 2.84
C ALA A 139 -11.05 -2.18 2.06
N ILE A 140 -10.84 -3.42 1.59
CA ILE A 140 -9.67 -3.81 0.79
C ILE A 140 -9.79 -3.29 -0.65
N TYR A 141 -10.98 -3.39 -1.28
CA TYR A 141 -11.19 -2.98 -2.68
C TYR A 141 -11.23 -1.46 -2.91
N ARG A 142 -11.49 -0.65 -1.87
CA ARG A 142 -11.51 0.82 -1.98
C ARG A 142 -10.13 1.48 -1.93
N GLN A 143 -9.07 0.74 -2.09
CA GLN A 143 -7.71 1.29 -2.07
C GLN A 143 -7.36 2.03 -3.35
N GLU A 144 -6.85 3.26 -3.20
CA GLU A 144 -6.03 3.96 -4.22
C GLU A 144 -4.63 3.32 -4.39
N LEU A 145 -4.24 2.45 -3.46
CA LEU A 145 -3.00 1.67 -3.52
C LEU A 145 -3.17 0.51 -4.52
N LYS A 146 -2.19 0.32 -5.40
CA LYS A 146 -2.16 -0.79 -6.36
C LYS A 146 -2.50 -2.10 -5.66
N ILE A 147 -3.66 -2.67 -6.00
CA ILE A 147 -4.19 -3.93 -5.44
C ILE A 147 -3.18 -5.04 -5.72
N THR A 148 -2.67 -5.70 -4.68
CA THR A 148 -1.73 -6.81 -4.80
C THR A 148 -2.47 -8.15 -4.90
N ARG A 149 -1.77 -9.22 -5.31
CA ARG A 149 -2.37 -10.57 -5.31
C ARG A 149 -2.84 -10.98 -3.91
N VAL A 150 -2.09 -10.62 -2.88
CA VAL A 150 -2.44 -10.91 -1.47
C VAL A 150 -3.73 -10.22 -1.06
N SER A 151 -3.92 -8.96 -1.44
CA SER A 151 -5.15 -8.22 -1.12
C SER A 151 -6.40 -8.83 -1.78
N HIS A 152 -6.29 -9.34 -3.01
CA HIS A 152 -7.39 -10.06 -3.66
C HIS A 152 -7.75 -11.35 -2.93
N VAL A 153 -6.75 -12.14 -2.53
CA VAL A 153 -6.97 -13.39 -1.78
C VAL A 153 -7.65 -13.09 -0.45
N LEU A 154 -7.17 -12.06 0.28
CA LEU A 154 -7.77 -11.68 1.56
C LEU A 154 -9.19 -11.14 1.41
N ALA A 155 -9.46 -10.32 0.40
CA ALA A 155 -10.81 -9.85 0.11
C ALA A 155 -11.74 -11.01 -0.27
N GLY A 156 -11.27 -11.95 -1.10
CA GLY A 156 -11.98 -13.18 -1.46
C GLY A 156 -12.33 -14.02 -0.25
N LEU A 157 -11.42 -14.15 0.72
CA LEU A 157 -11.66 -14.86 1.98
C LEU A 157 -12.84 -14.24 2.77
N PHE A 158 -12.88 -12.91 2.89
CA PHE A 158 -13.99 -12.22 3.54
C PHE A 158 -15.31 -12.36 2.76
N VAL A 159 -15.25 -12.37 1.43
CA VAL A 159 -16.44 -12.63 0.59
C VAL A 159 -16.95 -14.07 0.82
N ILE A 160 -16.07 -15.06 0.83
CA ILE A 160 -16.45 -16.46 1.12
C ILE A 160 -17.08 -16.57 2.52
N GLY A 161 -16.50 -15.90 3.53
CA GLY A 161 -17.07 -15.83 4.86
C GLY A 161 -18.47 -15.18 4.88
N ALA A 162 -18.65 -14.09 4.13
CA ALA A 162 -19.96 -13.43 4.01
C ALA A 162 -20.99 -14.33 3.33
N LEU A 163 -20.61 -15.02 2.25
CA LEU A 163 -21.47 -15.98 1.56
C LEU A 163 -21.85 -17.18 2.46
N SER A 164 -20.92 -17.65 3.29
CA SER A 164 -21.18 -18.70 4.31
C SER A 164 -22.25 -18.24 5.29
N MET A 165 -22.17 -17.01 5.81
CA MET A 165 -23.19 -16.47 6.72
C MET A 165 -24.53 -16.22 6.03
N ALA A 166 -24.50 -15.70 4.81
CA ALA A 166 -25.69 -15.50 4.01
C ALA A 166 -26.40 -16.82 3.67
N SER A 167 -25.64 -17.87 3.32
CA SER A 167 -26.19 -19.20 3.04
C SER A 167 -26.84 -19.83 4.28
N ARG A 168 -26.26 -19.59 5.48
CA ARG A 168 -26.87 -20.01 6.74
C ARG A 168 -28.21 -19.32 6.97
N ALA A 169 -28.29 -18.01 6.79
CA ALA A 169 -29.54 -17.28 6.90
C ALA A 169 -30.59 -17.76 5.89
N GLY A 170 -30.20 -17.89 4.61
CA GLY A 170 -31.09 -18.33 3.54
C GLY A 170 -31.60 -19.77 3.76
N TYR A 171 -30.74 -20.69 4.18
CA TYR A 171 -31.15 -22.04 4.52
C TYR A 171 -32.24 -22.05 5.60
N HIS A 172 -32.04 -21.31 6.67
CA HIS A 172 -33.03 -21.26 7.77
C HIS A 172 -34.29 -20.45 7.45
N MET A 173 -34.28 -19.58 6.44
CA MET A 173 -35.48 -18.92 5.94
C MET A 173 -36.38 -19.87 5.11
N VAL A 174 -35.78 -20.82 4.42
CA VAL A 174 -36.49 -21.72 3.48
C VAL A 174 -36.79 -23.09 4.10
N SER A 175 -35.90 -23.60 4.97
CA SER A 175 -36.09 -24.88 5.59
C SER A 175 -37.16 -24.80 6.69
N HIS A 176 -38.14 -25.70 6.61
CA HIS A 176 -39.19 -25.84 7.62
C HIS A 176 -38.78 -26.80 8.77
N ASP A 177 -37.53 -27.22 8.76
CA ASP A 177 -37.02 -28.17 9.80
C ASP A 177 -36.88 -27.50 11.15
N PRO A 178 -37.43 -28.07 12.23
CA PRO A 178 -37.30 -27.53 13.56
C PRO A 178 -35.81 -27.49 13.97
N ILE A 179 -35.35 -26.33 14.45
CA ILE A 179 -34.00 -26.19 15.00
C ILE A 179 -34.08 -26.60 16.48
N VAL A 180 -33.55 -27.79 16.76
CA VAL A 180 -33.53 -28.31 18.15
C VAL A 180 -32.31 -27.77 18.89
N ASP A 181 -31.16 -27.65 18.22
CA ASP A 181 -29.90 -27.16 18.81
C ASP A 181 -29.07 -26.36 17.82
N ILE A 182 -28.34 -25.35 18.35
CA ILE A 182 -27.35 -24.55 17.57
C ILE A 182 -26.13 -25.37 17.15
N PHE A 183 -25.88 -26.50 17.78
CA PHE A 183 -24.80 -27.45 17.48
C PHE A 183 -25.23 -28.57 16.54
N SER A 184 -26.41 -28.46 15.91
CA SER A 184 -26.86 -29.46 14.96
C SER A 184 -25.87 -29.60 13.79
N MET A 185 -25.56 -30.86 13.41
CA MET A 185 -24.62 -31.23 12.31
C MET A 185 -25.20 -30.96 10.94
N ARG A 186 -25.79 -29.77 10.72
CA ARG A 186 -26.28 -29.30 9.42
C ARG A 186 -25.16 -28.60 8.66
N TRP A 187 -25.08 -28.80 7.36
CA TRP A 187 -24.01 -28.24 6.53
C TRP A 187 -23.81 -26.71 6.69
N PRO A 188 -24.86 -25.85 6.83
CA PRO A 188 -24.64 -24.42 6.99
C PRO A 188 -24.03 -24.07 8.38
N THR A 189 -24.36 -24.87 9.39
CA THR A 189 -23.79 -24.73 10.74
C THR A 189 -22.31 -25.10 10.73
N ILE A 190 -21.97 -26.25 10.16
CA ILE A 190 -20.57 -26.73 10.02
C ILE A 190 -19.74 -25.70 9.24
N LEU A 191 -20.24 -25.23 8.10
CA LEU A 191 -19.56 -24.23 7.27
C LEU A 191 -19.34 -22.93 8.03
N SER A 192 -20.34 -22.44 8.77
CA SER A 192 -20.27 -21.18 9.51
C SER A 192 -19.26 -21.23 10.66
N TYR A 193 -19.26 -22.29 11.46
CA TYR A 193 -18.29 -22.47 12.54
C TYR A 193 -16.88 -22.78 12.00
N GLY A 194 -16.76 -23.56 10.93
CA GLY A 194 -15.51 -23.82 10.23
C GLY A 194 -14.87 -22.53 9.72
N MET A 195 -15.66 -21.69 9.03
CA MET A 195 -15.21 -20.37 8.58
C MET A 195 -14.87 -19.45 9.76
N GLY A 196 -15.64 -19.51 10.85
CA GLY A 196 -15.33 -18.76 12.08
C GLY A 196 -14.00 -19.14 12.70
N GLY A 197 -13.59 -20.39 12.63
CA GLY A 197 -12.27 -20.86 13.08
C GLY A 197 -11.13 -20.52 12.11
N LEU A 198 -11.33 -20.73 10.81
CA LEU A 198 -10.28 -20.60 9.79
C LEU A 198 -10.03 -19.16 9.33
N LEU A 199 -11.09 -18.34 9.21
CA LEU A 199 -10.99 -16.99 8.67
C LEU A 199 -10.02 -16.09 9.46
N PRO A 200 -10.00 -16.07 10.81
CA PRO A 200 -9.03 -15.27 11.55
C PRO A 200 -7.59 -15.75 11.34
N ILE A 201 -7.38 -17.07 11.20
CA ILE A 201 -6.06 -17.67 10.98
C ILE A 201 -5.51 -17.21 9.63
N VAL A 202 -6.20 -17.55 8.54
CA VAL A 202 -5.80 -17.22 7.16
C VAL A 202 -5.82 -15.71 6.96
N GLY A 203 -6.80 -15.03 7.56
CA GLY A 203 -6.92 -13.57 7.54
C GLY A 203 -5.72 -12.87 8.18
N THR A 204 -5.20 -13.40 9.30
CA THR A 204 -4.02 -12.84 9.97
C THR A 204 -2.77 -13.02 9.12
N ILE A 205 -2.57 -14.18 8.52
CA ILE A 205 -1.45 -14.43 7.59
C ILE A 205 -1.54 -13.47 6.41
N GLY A 206 -2.71 -13.34 5.78
CA GLY A 206 -2.93 -12.41 4.66
C GLY A 206 -2.67 -10.95 5.05
N PHE A 207 -3.12 -10.54 6.24
CA PHE A 207 -2.90 -9.17 6.73
C PHE A 207 -1.43 -8.88 7.01
N LEU A 208 -0.70 -9.83 7.62
CA LEU A 208 0.74 -9.71 7.84
C LEU A 208 1.51 -9.64 6.52
N LEU A 209 1.15 -10.46 5.53
CA LEU A 209 1.75 -10.40 4.20
C LEU A 209 1.52 -9.04 3.53
N MET A 210 0.32 -8.45 3.64
CA MET A 210 0.06 -7.09 3.15
C MET A 210 0.92 -6.04 3.87
N CYS A 211 1.11 -6.15 5.18
CA CYS A 211 1.99 -5.25 5.94
C CYS A 211 3.45 -5.39 5.46
N THR A 212 3.91 -6.61 5.24
CA THR A 212 5.28 -6.89 4.76
C THR A 212 5.50 -6.36 3.34
N GLU A 213 4.57 -6.62 2.41
CA GLU A 213 4.64 -6.09 1.04
C GLU A 213 4.70 -4.56 1.01
N ARG A 214 3.89 -3.90 1.84
CA ARG A 214 3.90 -2.43 1.92
C ARG A 214 5.20 -1.92 2.53
N SER A 215 5.68 -2.53 3.60
CA SER A 215 6.96 -2.18 4.21
C SER A 215 8.13 -2.34 3.23
N GLN A 216 8.11 -3.43 2.45
CA GLN A 216 9.15 -3.67 1.45
C GLN A 216 9.14 -2.61 0.34
N LYS A 217 7.94 -2.24 -0.16
CA LYS A 217 7.80 -1.16 -1.16
C LYS A 217 8.25 0.19 -0.61
N ASP A 218 7.92 0.50 0.66
CA ASP A 218 8.37 1.74 1.31
C ASP A 218 9.91 1.77 1.44
N LEU A 219 10.54 0.62 1.78
CA LEU A 219 11.99 0.49 1.82
C LEU A 219 12.64 0.62 0.43
N GLU A 220 12.07 -0.04 -0.59
CA GLU A 220 12.52 0.08 -1.98
C GLU A 220 12.43 1.54 -2.45
N ARG A 221 11.33 2.22 -2.12
CA ARG A 221 11.14 3.64 -2.43
C ARG A 221 12.18 4.53 -1.74
N MET A 222 12.39 4.33 -0.44
CA MET A 222 13.43 5.06 0.32
C MET A 222 14.84 4.79 -0.22
N ALA A 223 15.10 3.58 -0.72
CA ALA A 223 16.38 3.22 -1.31
C ALA A 223 16.59 3.78 -2.73
N SER A 224 15.52 4.14 -3.45
CA SER A 224 15.55 4.49 -4.88
C SER A 224 15.20 5.94 -5.17
N GLU A 225 14.50 6.66 -4.27
CA GLU A 225 14.07 8.05 -4.47
C GLU A 225 14.85 9.03 -3.59
N ASP A 226 14.98 10.26 -4.04
CA ASP A 226 15.45 11.39 -3.23
C ASP A 226 14.33 11.83 -2.28
N PRO A 227 14.57 11.92 -0.97
CA PRO A 227 13.51 12.17 0.02
C PRO A 227 12.88 13.57 -0.07
N LEU A 228 13.59 14.55 -0.65
CA LEU A 228 13.09 15.91 -0.79
C LEU A 228 12.23 16.06 -2.03
N THR A 229 12.68 15.54 -3.15
CA THR A 229 12.10 15.83 -4.47
C THR A 229 11.22 14.71 -5.00
N GLY A 230 11.35 13.49 -4.50
CA GLY A 230 10.67 12.30 -5.01
C GLY A 230 11.18 11.81 -6.38
N ALA A 231 12.19 12.46 -6.96
CA ALA A 231 12.91 11.96 -8.13
C ALA A 231 13.79 10.75 -7.76
N TYR A 232 14.21 9.96 -8.73
CA TYR A 232 15.17 8.89 -8.44
C TYR A 232 16.46 9.44 -7.84
N ASN A 233 17.06 8.71 -6.91
CA ASN A 233 18.36 9.07 -6.37
C ASN A 233 19.49 8.59 -7.28
N ARG A 234 20.72 9.07 -7.00
CA ARG A 234 21.92 8.73 -7.75
C ARG A 234 22.13 7.22 -7.91
N ARG A 235 21.86 6.43 -6.84
CA ARG A 235 22.02 4.97 -6.86
C ARG A 235 21.05 4.31 -7.85
N ALA A 236 19.78 4.66 -7.79
CA ALA A 236 18.78 4.12 -8.70
C ALA A 236 19.07 4.47 -10.16
N LEU A 237 19.52 5.71 -10.42
CA LEU A 237 19.91 6.14 -11.76
C LEU A 237 21.11 5.35 -12.31
N ALA A 238 22.10 5.03 -11.47
CA ALA A 238 23.23 4.20 -11.88
C ALA A 238 22.76 2.79 -12.26
N GLU A 239 21.87 2.18 -11.48
CA GLU A 239 21.29 0.86 -11.76
C GLU A 239 20.45 0.86 -13.05
N PHE A 240 19.64 1.92 -13.27
CA PHE A 240 18.87 2.09 -14.53
C PHE A 240 19.78 2.32 -15.72
N GLY A 241 20.77 3.20 -15.57
CA GLY A 241 21.74 3.50 -16.63
C GLY A 241 22.49 2.26 -17.11
N MET A 242 22.98 1.43 -16.20
CA MET A 242 23.65 0.17 -16.56
C MET A 242 22.70 -0.78 -17.32
N ARG A 243 21.45 -0.89 -16.91
CA ARG A 243 20.45 -1.73 -17.60
C ARG A 243 20.14 -1.22 -19.00
N GLU A 244 19.91 0.09 -19.13
CA GLU A 244 19.55 0.67 -20.42
C GLU A 244 20.75 0.70 -21.38
N MET A 245 22.01 0.87 -20.89
CA MET A 245 23.22 0.67 -21.69
C MET A 245 23.31 -0.77 -22.25
N ALA A 246 23.08 -1.78 -21.42
CA ALA A 246 23.12 -3.16 -21.86
C ALA A 246 22.01 -3.46 -22.89
N ARG A 247 20.81 -2.88 -22.69
CA ARG A 247 19.68 -2.98 -23.63
C ARG A 247 20.00 -2.28 -24.95
N ALA A 248 20.50 -1.04 -24.90
CA ALA A 248 20.85 -0.24 -26.06
C ALA A 248 21.88 -0.97 -26.95
N ARG A 249 22.93 -1.52 -26.34
CA ARG A 249 23.96 -2.29 -27.06
C ARG A 249 23.41 -3.57 -27.70
N ARG A 250 22.57 -4.29 -26.96
CA ARG A 250 21.99 -5.56 -27.47
C ARG A 250 21.08 -5.35 -28.67
N HIS A 251 20.33 -4.27 -28.69
CA HIS A 251 19.30 -4.01 -29.69
C HIS A 251 19.71 -2.97 -30.74
N GLY A 252 20.89 -2.35 -30.59
CA GLY A 252 21.35 -1.30 -31.50
C GLY A 252 20.49 -0.03 -31.44
N ILE A 253 19.84 0.24 -30.28
CA ILE A 253 19.00 1.42 -30.09
C ILE A 253 19.78 2.56 -29.42
N PRO A 254 19.47 3.82 -29.69
CA PRO A 254 20.17 4.94 -29.09
C PRO A 254 19.80 5.09 -27.60
N LEU A 255 20.74 5.61 -26.81
CA LEU A 255 20.56 5.97 -25.42
C LEU A 255 21.22 7.31 -25.16
N SER A 256 20.46 8.31 -24.76
CA SER A 256 20.96 9.64 -24.46
C SER A 256 20.85 9.97 -22.97
N VAL A 257 21.66 10.90 -22.51
CA VAL A 257 21.67 11.45 -21.16
C VAL A 257 21.73 12.96 -21.20
N ILE A 258 20.97 13.61 -20.34
CA ILE A 258 21.06 15.05 -20.09
C ILE A 258 21.38 15.24 -18.61
N LEU A 259 22.54 15.80 -18.28
CA LEU A 259 22.90 16.26 -16.96
C LEU A 259 22.59 17.73 -16.83
N ILE A 260 21.83 18.14 -15.81
CA ILE A 260 21.28 19.48 -15.63
C ILE A 260 21.65 20.01 -14.25
N ASP A 261 21.97 21.28 -14.18
CA ASP A 261 22.27 22.00 -12.93
C ASP A 261 21.48 23.32 -12.89
N ILE A 262 20.98 23.68 -11.70
CA ILE A 262 20.28 24.95 -11.47
C ILE A 262 21.29 26.09 -11.36
N ASP A 263 21.23 27.01 -12.27
CA ASP A 263 22.13 28.17 -12.28
C ASP A 263 21.91 29.02 -11.02
N TYR A 264 23.03 29.37 -10.38
CA TYR A 264 23.07 30.25 -9.19
C TYR A 264 22.21 29.74 -7.99
N PHE A 265 22.04 28.44 -7.85
CA PHE A 265 21.23 27.85 -6.76
C PHE A 265 21.69 28.32 -5.36
N LYS A 266 22.99 28.41 -5.14
CA LYS A 266 23.53 28.95 -3.88
C LYS A 266 22.99 30.34 -3.58
N LYS A 267 22.86 31.22 -4.58
CA LYS A 267 22.32 32.59 -4.42
C LYS A 267 20.85 32.55 -3.95
N ILE A 268 20.06 31.58 -4.42
CA ILE A 268 18.68 31.38 -3.95
C ILE A 268 18.67 31.06 -2.45
N ASN A 269 19.53 30.14 -2.02
CA ASN A 269 19.67 29.79 -0.61
C ASN A 269 20.16 30.98 0.26
N ASP A 270 21.14 31.70 -0.24
CA ASP A 270 21.75 32.83 0.49
C ASP A 270 20.76 34.01 0.64
N GLU A 271 19.91 34.27 -0.37
CA GLU A 271 18.93 35.39 -0.35
C GLU A 271 17.60 35.04 0.29
N LEU A 272 17.09 33.81 0.10
CA LEU A 272 15.72 33.41 0.49
C LEU A 272 15.67 32.30 1.54
N GLY A 273 16.85 31.78 1.92
CA GLY A 273 16.97 30.68 2.89
C GLY A 273 16.77 29.30 2.26
N HIS A 274 17.18 28.26 3.00
CA HIS A 274 17.14 26.87 2.55
C HIS A 274 15.73 26.37 2.19
N ALA A 275 14.69 26.87 2.86
CA ALA A 275 13.30 26.51 2.54
C ALA A 275 12.90 26.89 1.11
N ALA A 276 13.39 28.05 0.61
CA ALA A 276 13.16 28.48 -0.77
C ALA A 276 13.97 27.63 -1.77
N GLY A 277 15.20 27.24 -1.39
CA GLY A 277 16.00 26.29 -2.16
C GLY A 277 15.32 24.92 -2.30
N ASP A 278 14.78 24.39 -1.22
CA ASP A 278 14.03 23.14 -1.23
C ASP A 278 12.81 23.21 -2.15
N LEU A 279 12.05 24.31 -2.10
CA LEU A 279 10.93 24.55 -3.03
C LEU A 279 11.41 24.64 -4.50
N ALA A 280 12.55 25.28 -4.74
CA ALA A 280 13.13 25.36 -6.09
C ALA A 280 13.49 23.97 -6.63
N LEU A 281 14.06 23.10 -5.80
CA LEU A 281 14.39 21.72 -6.18
C LEU A 281 13.12 20.90 -6.48
N ILE A 282 12.09 20.98 -5.63
CA ILE A 282 10.81 20.30 -5.84
C ILE A 282 10.13 20.77 -7.13
N GLU A 283 10.06 22.09 -7.34
CA GLU A 283 9.45 22.67 -8.55
C GLU A 283 10.24 22.34 -9.80
N THR A 284 11.58 22.25 -9.70
CA THR A 284 12.44 21.79 -10.80
C THR A 284 12.05 20.38 -11.23
N VAL A 285 11.96 19.44 -10.32
CA VAL A 285 11.53 18.06 -10.64
C VAL A 285 10.14 18.05 -11.26
N ARG A 286 9.18 18.80 -10.70
CA ARG A 286 7.81 18.87 -11.22
C ARG A 286 7.77 19.37 -12.67
N ARG A 287 8.58 20.38 -13.03
CA ARG A 287 8.66 20.91 -14.39
C ARG A 287 9.40 19.96 -15.33
N LEU A 288 10.50 19.37 -14.88
CA LEU A 288 11.22 18.38 -15.68
C LEU A 288 10.32 17.20 -16.03
N GLN A 289 9.60 16.63 -15.04
CA GLN A 289 8.69 15.50 -15.26
C GLN A 289 7.60 15.75 -16.30
N LYS A 290 7.07 16.98 -16.39
CA LYS A 290 6.06 17.35 -17.41
C LYS A 290 6.57 17.26 -18.84
N ASN A 291 7.88 17.34 -19.04
CA ASN A 291 8.53 17.30 -20.33
C ASN A 291 8.95 15.88 -20.74
N LEU A 292 8.89 14.92 -19.83
CA LEU A 292 9.40 13.56 -20.00
C LEU A 292 8.28 12.57 -20.33
N ARG A 293 8.65 11.50 -21.02
CA ARG A 293 7.79 10.35 -21.30
C ARG A 293 7.78 9.40 -20.10
N SER A 294 6.87 8.42 -20.11
CA SER A 294 6.78 7.39 -19.08
C SER A 294 8.00 6.47 -18.99
N GLU A 295 8.70 6.30 -20.10
CA GLU A 295 9.92 5.49 -20.24
C GLU A 295 11.22 6.23 -19.85
N ASP A 296 11.18 7.57 -19.74
CA ASP A 296 12.32 8.38 -19.34
C ASP A 296 12.53 8.32 -17.82
N TYR A 297 13.79 8.38 -17.38
CA TYR A 297 14.12 8.40 -15.95
C TYR A 297 14.64 9.78 -15.57
N LEU A 298 14.06 10.34 -14.51
CA LEU A 298 14.53 11.59 -13.90
C LEU A 298 15.02 11.31 -12.49
N GLY A 299 16.20 11.79 -12.16
CA GLY A 299 16.70 11.69 -10.79
C GLY A 299 17.61 12.85 -10.41
N ARG A 300 17.83 12.95 -9.09
CA ARG A 300 18.70 13.94 -8.48
C ARG A 300 20.04 13.29 -8.17
N MET A 301 21.11 13.87 -8.70
CA MET A 301 22.48 13.36 -8.51
C MET A 301 23.09 13.82 -7.19
N GLY A 302 22.67 14.96 -6.68
CA GLY A 302 23.11 15.58 -5.43
C GLY A 302 23.02 17.10 -5.54
N GLY A 303 22.89 17.83 -4.42
CA GLY A 303 22.80 19.28 -4.43
C GLY A 303 21.69 19.79 -5.36
N GLU A 304 22.06 20.52 -6.39
CA GLU A 304 21.22 21.12 -7.41
C GLU A 304 21.30 20.44 -8.78
N GLU A 305 21.90 19.23 -8.84
CA GLU A 305 22.13 18.49 -10.08
C GLU A 305 21.07 17.43 -10.33
N PHE A 306 20.56 17.37 -11.56
CA PHE A 306 19.58 16.41 -12.02
C PHE A 306 20.06 15.67 -13.26
N LEU A 307 19.70 14.41 -13.37
CA LEU A 307 20.00 13.56 -14.52
C LEU A 307 18.69 13.11 -15.17
N VAL A 308 18.62 13.27 -16.48
CA VAL A 308 17.57 12.68 -17.33
C VAL A 308 18.21 11.60 -18.18
N LEU A 309 17.76 10.36 -18.03
CA LEU A 309 18.16 9.22 -18.84
C LEU A 309 17.05 8.94 -19.85
N LEU A 310 17.39 8.89 -21.11
CA LEU A 310 16.50 8.86 -22.27
C LEU A 310 16.71 7.60 -23.11
N PRO A 311 16.05 6.49 -22.79
CA PRO A 311 16.07 5.29 -23.62
C PRO A 311 15.46 5.56 -25.01
N ASP A 312 15.95 4.86 -26.02
CA ASP A 312 15.45 4.92 -27.39
C ASP A 312 15.34 6.37 -27.95
N THR A 313 16.36 7.17 -27.60
CA THR A 313 16.39 8.62 -27.92
C THR A 313 17.75 8.97 -28.49
N ASP A 314 17.76 9.45 -29.73
CA ASP A 314 18.97 9.91 -30.40
C ASP A 314 19.41 11.30 -29.90
N ILE A 315 20.58 11.74 -30.38
CA ILE A 315 21.16 12.99 -29.90
C ILE A 315 20.38 14.24 -30.33
N GLN A 316 19.71 14.20 -31.48
CA GLN A 316 18.90 15.31 -31.96
C GLN A 316 17.61 15.44 -31.14
N GLN A 317 16.96 14.33 -30.86
CA GLN A 317 15.78 14.29 -30.00
C GLN A 317 16.11 14.74 -28.57
N ALA A 318 17.25 14.29 -28.01
CA ALA A 318 17.72 14.72 -26.70
C ALA A 318 18.03 16.24 -26.68
N GLN A 319 18.61 16.77 -27.73
CA GLN A 319 18.90 18.21 -27.87
C GLN A 319 17.62 19.04 -27.94
N VAL A 320 16.62 18.61 -28.70
CA VAL A 320 15.31 19.27 -28.79
C VAL A 320 14.62 19.28 -27.42
N LEU A 321 14.64 18.16 -26.70
CA LEU A 321 14.09 18.07 -25.35
C LEU A 321 14.83 19.02 -24.40
N ALA A 322 16.14 18.96 -24.37
CA ALA A 322 16.97 19.80 -23.51
C ALA A 322 16.71 21.30 -23.76
N GLN A 323 16.62 21.72 -25.04
CA GLN A 323 16.32 23.10 -25.41
C GLN A 323 14.92 23.52 -24.95
N ARG A 324 13.90 22.66 -25.10
CA ARG A 324 12.54 22.91 -24.61
C ARG A 324 12.51 23.10 -23.10
N ILE A 325 13.22 22.24 -22.37
CA ILE A 325 13.36 22.35 -20.89
C ILE A 325 14.00 23.70 -20.54
N ARG A 326 15.10 24.06 -21.16
CA ARG A 326 15.81 25.34 -20.93
C ARG A 326 14.89 26.52 -21.14
N GLU A 327 14.15 26.55 -22.24
CA GLU A 327 13.23 27.64 -22.60
C GLU A 327 12.07 27.76 -21.61
N GLU A 328 11.51 26.65 -21.19
CA GLU A 328 10.44 26.64 -20.15
C GLU A 328 10.91 27.30 -18.85
N PHE A 329 12.13 26.98 -18.40
CA PHE A 329 12.67 27.56 -17.18
C PHE A 329 13.03 29.05 -17.35
N ALA A 330 13.60 29.43 -18.45
CA ALA A 330 13.97 30.82 -18.73
C ALA A 330 12.74 31.74 -18.87
N SER A 331 11.64 31.24 -19.44
CA SER A 331 10.44 32.05 -19.73
C SER A 331 9.39 32.05 -18.61
N HIS A 332 9.44 31.09 -17.67
CA HIS A 332 8.44 30.97 -16.61
C HIS A 332 9.09 31.07 -15.23
N PRO A 333 9.04 32.21 -14.55
CA PRO A 333 9.55 32.36 -13.19
C PRO A 333 8.91 31.34 -12.23
N MET A 334 9.65 30.89 -11.23
CA MET A 334 9.15 30.04 -10.16
C MET A 334 8.60 30.89 -9.03
N LEU A 335 7.49 30.48 -8.43
CA LEU A 335 6.98 31.05 -7.20
C LEU A 335 7.66 30.35 -6.01
N LEU A 336 8.57 31.06 -5.34
CA LEU A 336 9.27 30.60 -4.15
C LEU A 336 8.89 31.51 -2.99
N LEU A 337 8.22 30.97 -1.95
CA LEU A 337 7.78 31.74 -0.78
C LEU A 337 7.19 33.09 -1.19
N GLU A 338 6.11 33.16 -1.86
CA GLU A 338 5.42 34.40 -2.31
C GLU A 338 6.22 35.33 -3.25
N GLN A 339 7.43 34.96 -3.68
CA GLN A 339 8.27 35.71 -4.61
C GLN A 339 8.47 34.97 -5.94
N HIS A 340 8.23 35.69 -7.04
CA HIS A 340 8.58 35.15 -8.36
C HIS A 340 10.08 35.33 -8.64
N ARG A 341 10.75 34.21 -8.97
CA ARG A 341 12.19 34.19 -9.29
C ARG A 341 12.44 33.54 -10.63
N SER A 342 13.18 34.22 -11.49
CA SER A 342 13.69 33.64 -12.73
C SER A 342 14.84 32.70 -12.40
N ILE A 343 14.70 31.44 -12.80
CA ILE A 343 15.70 30.39 -12.60
C ILE A 343 16.04 29.85 -13.97
N THR A 344 17.32 29.72 -14.24
CA THR A 344 17.83 29.13 -15.49
C THR A 344 18.56 27.84 -15.20
N LEU A 345 18.74 27.03 -16.23
CA LEU A 345 19.41 25.75 -16.17
C LEU A 345 20.58 25.70 -17.14
N SER A 346 21.68 25.11 -16.71
CA SER A 346 22.79 24.70 -17.57
C SER A 346 22.86 23.19 -17.64
N GLY A 347 23.12 22.62 -18.81
CA GLY A 347 23.17 21.16 -18.93
C GLY A 347 24.14 20.67 -20.00
N GLY A 348 24.55 19.41 -19.84
CA GLY A 348 25.36 18.66 -20.79
C GLY A 348 24.58 17.47 -21.35
N ILE A 349 24.68 17.26 -22.64
CA ILE A 349 23.98 16.22 -23.40
C ILE A 349 25.00 15.26 -23.99
N THR A 350 24.79 13.97 -23.82
CA THR A 350 25.63 12.93 -24.43
C THR A 350 24.81 11.78 -24.95
N LEU A 351 25.37 11.05 -25.90
CA LEU A 351 24.83 9.79 -26.46
C LEU A 351 25.76 8.64 -26.08
N LEU A 352 25.22 7.47 -25.89
CA LEU A 352 26.00 6.24 -25.67
C LEU A 352 26.97 6.00 -26.83
N SER A 353 28.25 5.89 -26.49
CA SER A 353 29.34 5.64 -27.41
C SER A 353 29.86 4.21 -27.26
N ALA A 354 30.53 3.71 -28.30
CA ALA A 354 31.25 2.42 -28.25
C ALA A 354 32.38 2.43 -27.22
N SER A 355 32.94 3.60 -26.91
CA SER A 355 34.01 3.79 -25.91
C SER A 355 33.52 3.76 -24.45
N ASP A 356 32.20 3.88 -24.21
CA ASP A 356 31.67 3.85 -22.84
C ASP A 356 31.64 2.41 -22.32
N HIS A 357 32.37 2.08 -21.29
CA HIS A 357 32.36 0.74 -20.69
C HIS A 357 31.34 0.62 -19.58
N ILE A 358 31.19 1.66 -18.80
CA ILE A 358 30.26 1.78 -17.67
C ILE A 358 29.43 3.05 -17.79
N PHE A 359 28.34 3.13 -17.06
CA PHE A 359 27.43 4.30 -17.11
C PHE A 359 28.14 5.60 -16.69
N ASP A 360 29.08 5.53 -15.77
CA ASP A 360 29.87 6.67 -15.31
C ASP A 360 30.72 7.30 -16.43
N ASP A 361 31.05 6.57 -17.50
CA ASP A 361 31.76 7.15 -18.65
C ASP A 361 30.86 8.14 -19.40
N MET A 362 29.56 7.80 -19.58
CA MET A 362 28.56 8.75 -20.13
C MET A 362 28.38 9.94 -19.20
N LEU A 363 28.26 9.70 -17.88
CA LEU A 363 28.06 10.79 -16.91
C LEU A 363 29.22 11.79 -16.94
N ARG A 364 30.45 11.31 -17.01
CA ARG A 364 31.65 12.17 -17.09
C ARG A 364 31.61 13.05 -18.33
N ARG A 365 31.26 12.52 -19.50
CA ARG A 365 31.14 13.31 -20.73
C ARG A 365 30.00 14.33 -20.66
N ALA A 366 28.88 13.97 -20.03
CA ALA A 366 27.78 14.92 -19.79
C ALA A 366 28.19 16.02 -18.81
N ASP A 367 28.98 15.70 -17.77
CA ASP A 367 29.48 16.68 -16.81
C ASP A 367 30.47 17.66 -17.45
N ASP A 368 31.42 17.19 -18.27
CA ASP A 368 32.33 18.04 -19.05
C ASP A 368 31.55 19.01 -19.97
N ALA A 369 30.48 18.53 -20.59
CA ALA A 369 29.63 19.38 -21.44
C ALA A 369 28.85 20.39 -20.59
N MET A 370 28.30 20.01 -19.46
CA MET A 370 27.61 20.89 -18.51
C MET A 370 28.56 21.97 -17.96
N TYR A 371 29.77 21.57 -17.58
CA TYR A 371 30.78 22.54 -17.17
C TYR A 371 31.09 23.55 -18.25
N THR A 372 31.21 23.11 -19.51
CA THR A 372 31.37 23.99 -20.66
C THR A 372 30.18 24.97 -20.80
N ALA A 373 28.95 24.51 -20.58
CA ALA A 373 27.76 25.34 -20.56
C ALA A 373 27.85 26.46 -19.51
N LYS A 374 28.29 26.10 -18.27
CA LYS A 374 28.48 27.06 -17.17
C LYS A 374 29.56 28.13 -17.51
N VAL A 375 30.70 27.72 -18.07
CA VAL A 375 31.80 28.62 -18.45
C VAL A 375 31.39 29.58 -19.57
N LEU A 376 30.64 29.11 -20.56
CA LEU A 376 30.17 29.92 -21.68
C LEU A 376 29.06 30.95 -21.32
N GLY A 377 28.66 31.05 -20.05
CA GLY A 377 27.72 32.09 -19.57
C GLY A 377 26.37 31.54 -19.10
N ARG A 378 26.29 30.24 -18.83
CA ARG A 378 25.08 29.57 -18.26
C ARG A 378 23.85 29.65 -19.18
N ASN A 379 22.67 29.26 -18.66
CA ASN A 379 21.38 29.24 -19.34
C ASN A 379 21.47 28.60 -20.74
N ARG A 380 22.17 27.46 -20.86
CA ARG A 380 22.36 26.73 -22.12
C ARG A 380 22.54 25.25 -21.93
N MET A 381 22.24 24.51 -22.98
CA MET A 381 22.50 23.09 -23.10
C MET A 381 23.64 22.87 -24.10
N GLN A 382 24.66 22.12 -23.69
CA GLN A 382 25.86 21.88 -24.46
C GLN A 382 25.98 20.40 -24.83
N LEU A 383 26.29 20.13 -26.07
CA LEU A 383 26.64 18.77 -26.52
C LEU A 383 28.05 18.39 -26.07
N ASP A 384 28.23 17.13 -25.79
CA ASP A 384 29.56 16.53 -25.61
C ASP A 384 30.43 16.73 -26.85
N LYS A 385 31.69 17.05 -26.61
CA LYS A 385 32.68 17.39 -27.69
C LYS A 385 32.90 16.22 -28.65
N THR A 386 32.82 14.98 -28.21
CA THR A 386 33.02 13.81 -29.09
C THR A 386 31.91 13.64 -30.12
N ILE A 387 30.73 14.22 -29.87
CA ILE A 387 29.59 14.18 -30.77
C ILE A 387 29.57 15.44 -31.67
N ALA A 388 30.07 16.55 -31.16
CA ALA A 388 30.13 17.82 -31.94
C ALA A 388 31.12 17.78 -33.11
N THR A 389 31.98 16.78 -33.19
CA THR A 389 32.99 16.58 -34.24
C THR A 389 32.62 15.50 -35.27
N MET A 390 31.46 14.82 -35.11
CA MET A 390 30.86 13.91 -36.08
C MET A 390 29.78 14.65 -36.91
#